data_637d66d2458280628b71251c3996b371
#
_entry.id   637d66d2458280628b71251c3996b371
#
_cell.length_a   1.000
_cell.length_b   1.000
_cell.length_c   1.000
_cell.angle_alpha   90.00
_cell.angle_beta   90.00
_cell.angle_gamma   90.00
#
_symmetry.space_group_name_H-M   'P 1'
#
loop_
_entity.id
_entity.type
_entity.pdbx_description
1 polymer ?
#
loop_
_entity_poly.entity_id
_entity_poly.type
_entity_poly.pdbx_seq_one_letter_code
_entity_poly.pdbx_strand_id
1 'polypeptide(L)'
;MKSLSGLDGSFLHLETPETPMHVGSLHLFDLPPDYRKDFYTEVRRLIERSLDLAPLYRRRLAEMPLHFANPVWTDGGAVDLDYHVRRHKLPRPGTRLQLERCTARLHAELMDRRRPLWEVHVIEGLQGGQAAFYMKVHHAVLDGAAGVALAKALFDV
;
A
#
# COMPACT_ATOMS: atom_id res chain seq x y z
N MET A 1 -18.91 -11.96 -4.52
CA MET A 1 -17.74 -12.82 -4.21
C MET A 1 -17.11 -13.24 -5.54
N LYS A 2 -15.81 -13.05 -5.69
CA LYS A 2 -15.05 -13.43 -6.89
C LYS A 2 -13.95 -14.41 -6.48
N SER A 3 -13.85 -15.55 -7.14
CA SER A 3 -12.77 -16.51 -6.90
C SER A 3 -11.42 -15.89 -7.26
N LEU A 4 -10.39 -16.20 -6.47
CA LEU A 4 -9.01 -15.94 -6.89
C LEU A 4 -8.70 -16.77 -8.15
N SER A 5 -7.91 -16.18 -9.06
CA SER A 5 -7.30 -16.99 -10.11
C SER A 5 -6.27 -17.96 -9.49
N GLY A 6 -5.96 -19.05 -10.17
CA GLY A 6 -4.94 -19.97 -9.70
C GLY A 6 -3.59 -19.30 -9.50
N LEU A 7 -3.24 -18.35 -10.36
CA LEU A 7 -2.00 -17.57 -10.26
C LEU A 7 -2.01 -16.64 -9.05
N ASP A 8 -3.09 -15.88 -8.82
CA ASP A 8 -3.20 -14.98 -7.68
C ASP A 8 -3.18 -15.75 -6.35
N GLY A 9 -3.81 -16.93 -6.32
CA GLY A 9 -3.76 -17.83 -5.18
C GLY A 9 -2.35 -18.36 -4.89
N SER A 10 -1.53 -18.60 -5.92
CA SER A 10 -0.17 -19.06 -5.74
C SER A 10 0.70 -18.06 -4.97
N PHE A 11 0.54 -16.76 -5.19
CA PHE A 11 1.27 -15.73 -4.43
C PHE A 11 0.95 -15.78 -2.94
N LEU A 12 -0.29 -16.08 -2.56
CA LEU A 12 -0.67 -16.23 -1.16
C LEU A 12 -0.06 -17.48 -0.50
N HIS A 13 0.12 -18.55 -1.26
CA HIS A 13 0.72 -19.80 -0.76
C HIS A 13 2.24 -19.74 -0.70
N LEU A 14 2.88 -19.02 -1.62
CA LEU A 14 4.33 -18.88 -1.69
C LEU A 14 4.88 -17.84 -0.72
N GLU A 15 4.03 -16.95 -0.19
CA GLU A 15 4.47 -15.91 0.73
C GLU A 15 4.92 -16.49 2.06
N THR A 16 6.15 -16.14 2.43
CA THR A 16 6.74 -16.39 3.75
C THR A 16 7.34 -15.10 4.30
N PRO A 17 7.69 -15.04 5.60
CA PRO A 17 8.42 -13.89 6.14
C PRO A 17 9.72 -13.57 5.41
N GLU A 18 10.38 -14.59 4.84
CA GLU A 18 11.63 -14.45 4.08
C GLU A 18 11.39 -14.09 2.61
N THR A 19 10.17 -14.33 2.12
CA THR A 19 9.80 -14.10 0.72
C THR A 19 8.42 -13.43 0.64
N PRO A 20 8.34 -12.14 1.00
CA PRO A 20 7.10 -11.39 0.87
C PRO A 20 6.64 -11.30 -0.58
N MET A 21 5.34 -11.50 -0.82
CA MET A 21 4.75 -11.47 -2.17
C MET A 21 3.98 -10.18 -2.43
N HIS A 22 4.64 -9.04 -2.24
CA HIS A 22 4.09 -7.73 -2.52
C HIS A 22 5.01 -6.88 -3.39
N VAL A 23 4.44 -5.89 -4.03
CA VAL A 23 5.13 -4.90 -4.85
C VAL A 23 5.10 -3.57 -4.11
N GLY A 24 6.21 -2.85 -4.15
CA GLY A 24 6.31 -1.52 -3.56
C GLY A 24 6.74 -0.48 -4.58
N SER A 25 6.25 0.73 -4.42
CA SER A 25 6.70 1.89 -5.16
C SER A 25 7.00 3.05 -4.21
N LEU A 26 8.18 3.64 -4.36
CA LEU A 26 8.65 4.79 -3.59
C LEU A 26 8.67 6.03 -4.48
N HIS A 27 7.98 7.06 -4.05
CA HIS A 27 7.89 8.35 -4.73
C HIS A 27 8.46 9.44 -3.83
N LEU A 28 9.34 10.27 -4.37
CA LEU A 28 9.89 11.44 -3.69
C LEU A 28 9.26 12.71 -4.28
N PHE A 29 8.96 13.64 -3.40
CA PHE A 29 8.35 14.93 -3.75
C PHE A 29 9.23 16.06 -3.24
N ASP A 30 9.59 16.98 -4.13
CA ASP A 30 10.15 18.26 -3.77
C ASP A 30 9.00 19.19 -3.41
N LEU A 31 8.86 19.47 -2.12
CA LEU A 31 7.80 20.38 -1.67
C LEU A 31 8.19 21.84 -1.97
N PRO A 32 7.27 22.67 -2.49
CA PRO A 32 7.54 24.07 -2.71
C PRO A 32 8.00 24.77 -1.42
N PRO A 33 8.87 25.79 -1.49
CA PRO A 33 9.37 26.49 -0.30
C PRO A 33 8.27 27.15 0.55
N ASP A 34 7.15 27.47 -0.08
CA ASP A 34 5.96 28.06 0.55
C ASP A 34 4.91 27.00 0.93
N TYR A 35 5.21 25.72 0.79
CA TYR A 35 4.30 24.65 1.21
C TYR A 35 4.06 24.70 2.72
N ARG A 36 2.79 24.93 3.11
CA ARG A 36 2.38 25.07 4.51
C ARG A 36 1.36 24.02 4.96
N LYS A 37 0.98 23.11 4.05
CA LYS A 37 0.05 22.04 4.37
C LYS A 37 0.78 20.89 5.06
N ASP A 38 0.04 20.06 5.78
CA ASP A 38 0.54 18.80 6.30
C ASP A 38 0.49 17.72 5.20
N PHE A 39 1.64 17.29 4.71
CA PHE A 39 1.75 16.37 3.58
C PHE A 39 1.03 15.02 3.86
N TYR A 40 1.15 14.51 5.08
CA TYR A 40 0.44 13.31 5.49
C TYR A 40 -1.08 13.47 5.35
N THR A 41 -1.62 14.58 5.83
CA THR A 41 -3.07 14.85 5.75
C THR A 41 -3.54 14.96 4.30
N GLU A 42 -2.75 15.58 3.42
CA GLU A 42 -3.10 15.66 2.00
C GLU A 42 -3.09 14.28 1.31
N VAL A 43 -2.07 13.46 1.59
CA VAL A 43 -2.01 12.08 1.08
C VAL A 43 -3.20 11.26 1.61
N ARG A 44 -3.49 11.35 2.91
CA ARG A 44 -4.60 10.61 3.52
C ARG A 44 -5.94 10.98 2.88
N ARG A 45 -6.18 12.26 2.62
CA ARG A 45 -7.39 12.73 1.91
C ARG A 45 -7.44 12.24 0.46
N LEU A 46 -6.30 12.21 -0.22
CA LEU A 46 -6.23 11.67 -1.59
C LEU A 46 -6.65 10.20 -1.60
N ILE A 47 -6.07 9.38 -0.71
CA ILE A 47 -6.43 7.96 -0.59
C ILE A 47 -7.92 7.80 -0.24
N GLU A 48 -8.44 8.57 0.71
CA GLU A 48 -9.84 8.51 1.11
C GLU A 48 -10.80 8.74 -0.07
N ARG A 49 -10.52 9.74 -0.90
CA ARG A 49 -11.29 10.01 -2.12
C ARG A 49 -11.13 8.93 -3.19
N SER A 50 -10.01 8.23 -3.20
CA SER A 50 -9.71 7.19 -4.18
C SER A 50 -10.28 5.81 -3.82
N LEU A 51 -10.79 5.61 -2.61
CA LEU A 51 -11.29 4.32 -2.13
C LEU A 51 -12.39 3.72 -3.00
N ASP A 52 -13.19 4.55 -3.63
CA ASP A 52 -14.31 4.13 -4.48
C ASP A 52 -13.91 4.02 -5.97
N LEU A 53 -12.71 4.49 -6.34
CA LEU A 53 -12.23 4.48 -7.72
C LEU A 53 -11.64 3.12 -8.13
N ALA A 54 -11.14 2.36 -7.17
CA ALA A 54 -10.56 1.05 -7.44
C ALA A 54 -11.03 0.00 -6.42
N PRO A 55 -11.63 -1.12 -6.90
CA PRO A 55 -12.13 -2.19 -6.02
C PRO A 55 -11.09 -2.75 -5.05
N LEU A 56 -9.80 -2.72 -5.43
CA LEU A 56 -8.71 -3.25 -4.60
C LEU A 56 -8.64 -2.60 -3.22
N TYR A 57 -9.03 -1.33 -3.10
CA TYR A 57 -8.97 -0.62 -1.82
C TYR A 57 -9.92 -1.20 -0.76
N ARG A 58 -11.01 -1.85 -1.19
CA ARG A 58 -12.04 -2.40 -0.30
C ARG A 58 -12.09 -3.93 -0.29
N ARG A 59 -11.41 -4.60 -1.24
CA ARG A 59 -11.40 -6.07 -1.32
C ARG A 59 -10.64 -6.68 -0.18
N ARG A 60 -11.22 -7.73 0.40
CA ARG A 60 -10.62 -8.56 1.45
C ARG A 60 -10.64 -10.01 1.04
N LEU A 61 -9.70 -10.76 1.58
CA LEU A 61 -9.73 -12.21 1.52
C LEU A 61 -10.74 -12.75 2.54
N ALA A 62 -11.60 -13.65 2.09
CA ALA A 62 -12.38 -14.50 2.97
C ALA A 62 -11.83 -15.92 2.85
N GLU A 63 -11.40 -16.48 3.97
CA GLU A 63 -10.94 -17.85 4.03
C GLU A 63 -12.13 -18.80 3.82
N MET A 64 -11.91 -19.87 3.07
CA MET A 64 -12.91 -20.91 2.91
C MET A 64 -12.87 -21.85 4.13
N PRO A 65 -14.03 -22.31 4.61
CA PRO A 65 -14.08 -23.26 5.72
C PRO A 65 -13.15 -24.47 5.44
N LEU A 66 -12.41 -24.87 6.47
CA LEU A 66 -11.50 -26.01 6.46
C LEU A 66 -10.37 -25.95 5.42
N HIS A 67 -10.09 -24.78 4.85
CA HIS A 67 -9.05 -24.57 3.84
C HIS A 67 -9.15 -25.49 2.60
N PHE A 68 -10.32 -26.01 2.29
CA PHE A 68 -10.52 -26.91 1.15
C PHE A 68 -10.45 -26.24 -0.23
N ALA A 69 -10.47 -24.91 -0.27
CA ALA A 69 -10.35 -24.14 -1.53
C ALA A 69 -9.56 -22.87 -1.31
N ASN A 70 -9.09 -22.27 -2.42
CA ASN A 70 -8.48 -20.96 -2.38
C ASN A 70 -9.42 -19.92 -1.73
N PRO A 71 -8.86 -18.94 -1.00
CA PRO A 71 -9.64 -17.82 -0.50
C PRO A 71 -10.44 -17.14 -1.63
N VAL A 72 -11.51 -16.49 -1.27
CA VAL A 72 -12.33 -15.72 -2.22
C VAL A 72 -12.24 -14.24 -1.90
N TRP A 73 -12.36 -13.41 -2.93
CA TRP A 73 -12.49 -11.98 -2.74
C TRP A 73 -13.90 -11.62 -2.29
N THR A 74 -13.99 -10.86 -1.22
CA THR A 74 -15.21 -10.20 -0.79
C THR A 74 -15.04 -8.70 -0.97
N ASP A 75 -16.05 -8.07 -1.56
CA ASP A 75 -16.07 -6.62 -1.74
C ASP A 75 -16.79 -5.97 -0.56
N GLY A 76 -16.35 -4.77 -0.22
CA GLY A 76 -17.04 -3.91 0.75
C GLY A 76 -16.49 -3.96 2.18
N GLY A 77 -17.06 -3.10 2.97
CA GLY A 77 -16.67 -2.86 4.36
C GLY A 77 -15.90 -1.55 4.54
N ALA A 78 -15.90 -1.08 5.77
CA ALA A 78 -15.13 0.11 6.14
C ALA A 78 -13.63 -0.17 6.02
N VAL A 79 -12.90 0.78 5.46
CA VAL A 79 -11.44 0.75 5.39
C VAL A 79 -10.90 1.56 6.57
N ASP A 80 -10.08 0.93 7.38
CA ASP A 80 -9.38 1.57 8.48
C ASP A 80 -8.18 2.36 7.95
N LEU A 81 -8.39 3.65 7.65
CA LEU A 81 -7.35 4.51 7.10
C LEU A 81 -6.19 4.74 8.09
N ASP A 82 -6.40 4.62 9.38
CA ASP A 82 -5.32 4.77 10.37
C ASP A 82 -4.35 3.57 10.33
N TYR A 83 -4.86 2.41 9.94
CA TYR A 83 -4.04 1.24 9.65
C TYR A 83 -3.36 1.34 8.27
N HIS A 84 -4.11 1.73 7.25
CA HIS A 84 -3.66 1.65 5.86
C HIS A 84 -2.76 2.82 5.43
N VAL A 85 -2.90 4.00 6.05
CA VAL A 85 -2.11 5.19 5.74
C VAL A 85 -1.34 5.61 6.98
N ARG A 86 -0.05 5.28 7.02
CA ARG A 86 0.79 5.49 8.20
C ARG A 86 1.82 6.59 7.98
N ARG A 87 2.08 7.35 9.03
CA ARG A 87 3.07 8.43 9.04
C ARG A 87 4.37 7.95 9.68
N HIS A 88 5.48 8.23 9.04
CA HIS A 88 6.83 7.98 9.53
C HIS A 88 7.65 9.25 9.47
N LYS A 89 8.53 9.44 10.44
CA LYS A 89 9.48 10.55 10.46
C LYS A 89 10.89 10.01 10.56
N LEU A 90 11.73 10.40 9.62
CA LEU A 90 13.14 10.04 9.65
C LEU A 90 13.87 10.79 10.76
N PRO A 91 14.84 10.15 11.41
CA PRO A 91 15.74 10.86 12.32
C PRO A 91 16.61 11.85 11.52
N ARG A 92 17.01 12.94 12.18
CA ARG A 92 17.95 13.87 11.55
C ARG A 92 19.27 13.17 11.25
N PRO A 93 19.91 13.46 10.13
CA PRO A 93 19.62 14.54 9.15
C PRO A 93 18.60 14.18 8.05
N GLY A 94 18.00 13.00 8.01
CA GLY A 94 17.03 12.61 6.99
C GLY A 94 17.66 12.28 5.64
N THR A 95 18.77 11.56 5.66
CA THR A 95 19.52 11.20 4.44
C THR A 95 18.77 10.20 3.57
N ARG A 96 19.16 10.14 2.30
CA ARG A 96 18.66 9.11 1.37
C ARG A 96 18.87 7.70 1.90
N LEU A 97 20.01 7.40 2.52
CA LEU A 97 20.27 6.10 3.12
C LEU A 97 19.29 5.78 4.26
N GLN A 98 18.91 6.77 5.06
CA GLN A 98 17.89 6.60 6.10
C GLN A 98 16.51 6.32 5.50
N LEU A 99 16.15 6.99 4.39
CA LEU A 99 14.93 6.70 3.65
C LEU A 99 14.92 5.27 3.10
N GLU A 100 15.99 4.86 2.44
CA GLU A 100 16.13 3.52 1.87
C GLU A 100 16.01 2.42 2.96
N ARG A 101 16.67 2.59 4.11
CA ARG A 101 16.55 1.67 5.25
C ARG A 101 15.14 1.62 5.83
N CYS A 102 14.49 2.77 5.95
CA CYS A 102 13.10 2.84 6.40
C CYS A 102 12.18 2.09 5.44
N THR A 103 12.29 2.36 4.15
CA THR A 103 11.49 1.72 3.11
C THR A 103 11.75 0.22 3.05
N ALA A 104 13.01 -0.22 3.13
CA ALA A 104 13.36 -1.64 3.13
C ALA A 104 12.73 -2.39 4.31
N ARG A 105 12.75 -1.80 5.51
CA ARG A 105 12.07 -2.36 6.69
C ARG A 105 10.57 -2.48 6.47
N LEU A 106 9.91 -1.41 6.01
CA LEU A 106 8.47 -1.41 5.72
C LEU A 106 8.12 -2.42 4.62
N HIS A 107 9.00 -2.59 3.63
CA HIS A 107 8.82 -3.58 2.57
C HIS A 107 8.94 -5.02 3.09
N ALA A 108 9.80 -5.30 4.05
CA ALA A 108 9.99 -6.63 4.61
C ALA A 108 8.84 -7.09 5.52
N GLU A 109 8.03 -6.17 6.05
CA GLU A 109 6.90 -6.51 6.91
C GLU A 109 5.75 -7.12 6.08
N LEU A 110 5.23 -8.29 6.49
CA LEU A 110 4.06 -8.89 5.85
C LEU A 110 2.79 -8.07 6.12
N MET A 111 1.87 -8.08 5.16
CA MET A 111 0.56 -7.46 5.32
C MET A 111 -0.41 -8.36 6.08
N ASP A 112 -1.31 -7.78 6.88
CA ASP A 112 -2.39 -8.51 7.54
C ASP A 112 -3.44 -8.96 6.51
N ARG A 113 -3.50 -10.26 6.23
CA ARG A 113 -4.40 -10.85 5.23
C ARG A 113 -5.89 -10.74 5.59
N ARG A 114 -6.23 -10.35 6.82
CA ARG A 114 -7.62 -10.08 7.25
C ARG A 114 -8.13 -8.72 6.78
N ARG A 115 -7.25 -7.89 6.24
CA ARG A 115 -7.51 -6.52 5.77
C ARG A 115 -7.35 -6.44 4.25
N PRO A 116 -7.79 -5.36 3.59
CA PRO A 116 -7.38 -5.08 2.22
C PRO A 116 -5.86 -5.10 2.07
N LEU A 117 -5.36 -5.73 1.02
CA LEU A 117 -3.93 -6.05 0.87
C LEU A 117 -3.14 -4.92 0.24
N TRP A 118 -3.18 -3.76 0.87
CA TRP A 118 -2.39 -2.58 0.50
C TRP A 118 -2.04 -1.74 1.73
N GLU A 119 -0.95 -1.02 1.67
CA GLU A 119 -0.50 -0.07 2.69
C GLU A 119 0.16 1.13 2.03
N VAL A 120 0.01 2.30 2.64
CA VAL A 120 0.64 3.56 2.26
C VAL A 120 1.41 4.11 3.45
N HIS A 121 2.66 4.47 3.20
CA HIS A 121 3.54 5.03 4.21
C HIS A 121 4.04 6.40 3.75
N VAL A 122 3.63 7.44 4.46
CA VAL A 122 4.14 8.79 4.27
C VAL A 122 5.37 8.97 5.12
N ILE A 123 6.50 9.30 4.50
CA ILE A 123 7.80 9.42 5.16
C ILE A 123 8.27 10.86 5.06
N GLU A 124 8.42 11.49 6.21
CA GLU A 124 8.80 12.90 6.35
C GLU A 124 10.15 13.05 7.05
N GLY A 125 10.66 14.26 7.09
CA GLY A 125 11.93 14.57 7.72
C GLY A 125 13.15 14.32 6.82
N LEU A 126 12.94 14.25 5.51
CA LEU A 126 14.02 14.16 4.53
C LEU A 126 14.79 15.49 4.45
N GLN A 127 16.08 15.40 4.09
CA GLN A 127 16.89 16.57 3.75
C GLN A 127 16.30 17.33 2.57
N GLY A 128 16.57 18.66 2.53
CA GLY A 128 16.15 19.49 1.40
C GLY A 128 14.65 19.80 1.35
N GLY A 129 13.89 19.54 2.42
CA GLY A 129 12.44 19.83 2.44
C GLY A 129 11.60 18.83 1.62
N GLN A 130 12.16 17.67 1.33
CA GLN A 130 11.45 16.62 0.60
C GLN A 130 10.52 15.83 1.52
N ALA A 131 9.51 15.21 0.91
CA ALA A 131 8.69 14.18 1.52
C ALA A 131 8.65 12.95 0.61
N ALA A 132 8.38 11.79 1.18
CA ALA A 132 8.24 10.57 0.41
C ALA A 132 6.92 9.88 0.70
N PHE A 133 6.45 9.16 -0.30
CA PHE A 133 5.28 8.32 -0.27
C PHE A 133 5.71 6.92 -0.74
N TYR A 134 5.52 5.94 0.11
CA TYR A 134 5.79 4.54 -0.22
C TYR A 134 4.48 3.76 -0.20
N MET A 135 4.13 3.15 -1.31
CA MET A 135 2.96 2.29 -1.43
C MET A 135 3.38 0.83 -1.58
N LYS A 136 2.71 -0.04 -0.86
CA LYS A 136 2.89 -1.49 -0.87
C LYS A 136 1.56 -2.16 -1.17
N VAL A 137 1.55 -3.08 -2.14
CA VAL A 137 0.35 -3.82 -2.56
C VAL A 137 0.73 -5.28 -2.76
N HIS A 138 -0.07 -6.20 -2.23
CA HIS A 138 0.17 -7.63 -2.42
C HIS A 138 -0.06 -8.07 -3.87
N HIS A 139 0.81 -8.93 -4.37
CA HIS A 139 0.78 -9.38 -5.77
C HIS A 139 -0.55 -10.04 -6.16
N ALA A 140 -1.20 -10.73 -5.24
CA ALA A 140 -2.51 -11.36 -5.46
C ALA A 140 -3.64 -10.38 -5.80
N VAL A 141 -3.48 -9.07 -5.54
CA VAL A 141 -4.47 -8.03 -5.84
C VAL A 141 -4.20 -7.32 -7.16
N LEU A 142 -2.96 -7.41 -7.65
CA LEU A 142 -2.50 -6.73 -8.86
C LEU A 142 -2.72 -7.62 -10.09
N ASP A 143 -3.96 -7.74 -10.54
CA ASP A 143 -4.16 -8.08 -11.95
C ASP A 143 -3.74 -6.86 -12.81
N GLY A 144 -3.37 -7.09 -14.08
CA GLY A 144 -2.82 -6.02 -14.92
C GLY A 144 -3.72 -4.77 -15.03
N ALA A 145 -5.04 -4.94 -14.95
CA ALA A 145 -6.01 -3.85 -14.99
C ALA A 145 -6.07 -3.10 -13.64
N ALA A 146 -5.96 -3.81 -12.53
CA ALA A 146 -5.99 -3.21 -11.19
C ALA A 146 -4.77 -2.32 -10.93
N GLY A 147 -3.58 -2.72 -11.42
CA GLY A 147 -2.37 -1.90 -11.31
C GLY A 147 -2.49 -0.58 -12.06
N VAL A 148 -3.05 -0.59 -13.28
CA VAL A 148 -3.32 0.63 -14.07
C VAL A 148 -4.37 1.50 -13.40
N ALA A 149 -5.46 0.92 -12.89
CA ALA A 149 -6.51 1.66 -12.20
C ALA A 149 -5.95 2.34 -10.92
N LEU A 150 -5.07 1.65 -10.20
CA LEU A 150 -4.40 2.19 -9.03
C LEU A 150 -3.51 3.39 -9.37
N ALA A 151 -2.68 3.25 -10.40
CA ALA A 151 -1.81 4.33 -10.86
C ALA A 151 -2.63 5.56 -11.29
N LYS A 152 -3.69 5.37 -12.06
CA LYS A 152 -4.61 6.45 -12.45
C LYS A 152 -5.27 7.13 -11.25
N ALA A 153 -5.73 6.35 -10.27
CA ALA A 153 -6.39 6.88 -9.08
C ALA A 153 -5.43 7.72 -8.20
N LEU A 154 -4.14 7.44 -8.23
CA LEU A 154 -3.14 8.11 -7.39
C LEU A 154 -2.43 9.27 -8.09
N PHE A 155 -2.23 9.20 -9.39
CA PHE A 155 -1.36 10.14 -10.12
C PHE A 155 -2.10 10.96 -11.18
N ASP A 156 -3.41 10.81 -11.29
CA ASP A 156 -4.28 11.58 -12.21
C ASP A 156 -3.77 11.55 -13.68
N VAL A 157 -3.33 10.35 -14.13
CA VAL A 157 -2.78 10.09 -15.47
C VAL A 157 -3.76 9.34 -16.35
#